data_ddce6a7d6f0a7e0071f6961eb979b2c3
#
_entry.id   ddce6a7d6f0a7e0071f6961eb979b2c3
#
_cell.length_a   1.000
_cell.length_b   1.000
_cell.length_c   1.000
_cell.angle_alpha   90.00
_cell.angle_beta   90.00
_cell.angle_gamma   90.00
#
_symmetry.space_group_name_H-M   'P 1'
#
loop_
_entity.id
_entity.type
_entity.pdbx_description
1 polymer ?
#
loop_
_entity_poly.entity_id
_entity_poly.type
_entity_poly.pdbx_seq_one_letter_code
_entity_poly.pdbx_strand_id
1 'polypeptide(L)'
;MRLLLVEDHPELAHWLQKALSEAGFAVDLVGDGVAADHLLQQEAYTLMVLDVSLPRMDGLALLARLRKRGQNLPVLLLTARASVADRVKGLNLGADDYLTKPFELAELEARLRALLRRSQGQIQDVQRLGNLSWHDEGYFLLQDKPLALTPREQAVLHTLMQRRGRPVSRQYLYEQVFTLADEASTDSLDLYVHRIRKKLAGSDVMIVTLRGLGYSLECQHAES
;
A
#
# COMPACT_ATOMS: atom_id res chain seq x y z
N MET A 1 2.06 1.25 3.17
CA MET A 1 0.80 1.03 2.38
C MET A 1 0.27 -0.34 2.73
N ARG A 2 -0.95 -0.41 3.28
CA ARG A 2 -1.53 -1.67 3.76
C ARG A 2 -2.29 -2.38 2.63
N LEU A 3 -1.92 -3.62 2.36
CA LEU A 3 -2.44 -4.44 1.28
C LEU A 3 -3.14 -5.68 1.87
N LEU A 4 -4.35 -5.97 1.39
CA LEU A 4 -5.03 -7.24 1.65
C LEU A 4 -4.73 -8.23 0.52
N LEU A 5 -4.08 -9.34 0.86
CA LEU A 5 -3.83 -10.46 -0.05
C LEU A 5 -4.82 -11.58 0.25
N VAL A 6 -5.65 -11.93 -0.72
CA VAL A 6 -6.65 -12.99 -0.61
C VAL A 6 -6.29 -14.12 -1.58
N GLU A 7 -5.70 -15.19 -1.04
CA GLU A 7 -5.16 -16.33 -1.81
C GLU A 7 -5.27 -17.59 -0.95
N ASP A 8 -5.88 -18.65 -1.47
CA ASP A 8 -6.12 -19.89 -0.73
C ASP A 8 -5.00 -20.93 -0.87
N HIS A 9 -4.14 -20.80 -1.88
CA HIS A 9 -3.01 -21.69 -2.07
C HIS A 9 -1.84 -21.32 -1.14
N PRO A 10 -1.51 -22.11 -0.11
CA PRO A 10 -0.61 -21.68 0.97
C PRO A 10 0.80 -21.27 0.51
N GLU A 11 1.39 -22.03 -0.42
CA GLU A 11 2.75 -21.77 -0.91
C GLU A 11 2.81 -20.44 -1.68
N LEU A 12 1.85 -20.22 -2.59
CA LEU A 12 1.75 -18.98 -3.36
C LEU A 12 1.46 -17.78 -2.45
N ALA A 13 0.54 -17.95 -1.50
CA ALA A 13 0.17 -16.94 -0.53
C ALA A 13 1.36 -16.46 0.30
N HIS A 14 2.13 -17.37 0.89
CA HIS A 14 3.31 -17.02 1.67
C HIS A 14 4.44 -16.41 0.83
N TRP A 15 4.65 -16.95 -0.38
CA TRP A 15 5.63 -16.38 -1.30
C TRP A 15 5.27 -14.95 -1.69
N LEU A 16 4.00 -14.70 -2.07
CA LEU A 16 3.51 -13.36 -2.38
C LEU A 16 3.59 -12.42 -1.18
N GLN A 17 3.16 -12.87 0.00
CA GLN A 17 3.24 -12.07 1.22
C GLN A 17 4.67 -11.60 1.49
N LYS A 18 5.64 -12.50 1.39
CA LYS A 18 7.05 -12.18 1.58
C LYS A 18 7.55 -11.18 0.54
N ALA A 19 7.32 -11.47 -0.75
CA ALA A 19 7.79 -10.64 -1.86
C ALA A 19 7.20 -9.22 -1.79
N LEU A 20 5.89 -9.11 -1.55
CA LEU A 20 5.23 -7.81 -1.45
C LEU A 20 5.65 -7.04 -0.18
N SER A 21 5.98 -7.75 0.92
CA SER A 21 6.53 -7.11 2.12
C SER A 21 7.93 -6.54 1.87
N GLU A 22 8.76 -7.26 1.11
CA GLU A 22 10.07 -6.77 0.66
C GLU A 22 9.94 -5.56 -0.29
N ALA A 23 8.87 -5.50 -1.09
CA ALA A 23 8.52 -4.35 -1.94
C ALA A 23 7.93 -3.15 -1.17
N GLY A 24 7.81 -3.24 0.17
CA GLY A 24 7.40 -2.14 1.05
C GLY A 24 5.91 -2.07 1.38
N PHE A 25 5.13 -3.13 1.08
CA PHE A 25 3.74 -3.23 1.51
C PHE A 25 3.64 -3.83 2.93
N ALA A 26 2.67 -3.36 3.71
CA ALA A 26 2.21 -4.08 4.91
C ALA A 26 1.10 -5.04 4.46
N VAL A 27 1.38 -6.35 4.45
CA VAL A 27 0.51 -7.35 3.82
C VAL A 27 -0.23 -8.16 4.86
N ASP A 28 -1.55 -8.01 4.91
CA ASP A 28 -2.44 -8.94 5.61
C ASP A 28 -2.88 -10.04 4.63
N LEU A 29 -2.72 -11.30 5.04
CA LEU A 29 -3.04 -12.48 4.25
C LEU A 29 -4.26 -13.20 4.81
N VAL A 30 -5.20 -13.54 3.93
CA VAL A 30 -6.33 -14.43 4.25
C VAL A 30 -6.56 -15.44 3.13
N GLY A 31 -7.00 -16.64 3.49
CA GLY A 31 -7.15 -17.77 2.56
C GLY A 31 -8.57 -17.96 2.01
N ASP A 32 -9.52 -17.06 2.25
CA ASP A 32 -10.89 -17.22 1.76
C ASP A 32 -11.68 -15.90 1.70
N GLY A 33 -12.70 -15.89 0.85
CA GLY A 33 -13.50 -14.69 0.60
C GLY A 33 -14.39 -14.26 1.77
N VAL A 34 -14.79 -15.15 2.69
CA VAL A 34 -15.62 -14.78 3.85
C VAL A 34 -14.78 -14.06 4.89
N ALA A 35 -13.57 -14.56 5.18
CA ALA A 35 -12.62 -13.89 6.06
C ALA A 35 -12.21 -12.52 5.50
N ALA A 36 -11.96 -12.44 4.17
CA ALA A 36 -11.68 -11.18 3.51
C ALA A 36 -12.85 -10.19 3.60
N ASP A 37 -14.10 -10.63 3.39
CA ASP A 37 -15.28 -9.77 3.52
C ASP A 37 -15.43 -9.20 4.93
N HIS A 38 -15.12 -9.99 5.96
CA HIS A 38 -15.15 -9.54 7.35
C HIS A 38 -14.07 -8.49 7.65
N LEU A 39 -12.83 -8.73 7.22
CA LEU A 39 -11.73 -7.78 7.38
C LEU A 39 -12.01 -6.45 6.68
N LEU A 40 -12.56 -6.48 5.45
CA LEU A 40 -12.89 -5.28 4.68
C LEU A 40 -14.00 -4.42 5.32
N GLN A 41 -14.72 -4.93 6.31
CA GLN A 41 -15.70 -4.17 7.09
C GLN A 41 -15.10 -3.53 8.34
N GLN A 42 -14.00 -4.07 8.86
CA GLN A 42 -13.39 -3.64 10.11
C GLN A 42 -12.13 -2.82 9.91
N GLU A 43 -11.39 -3.10 8.84
CA GLU A 43 -10.06 -2.58 8.59
C GLU A 43 -9.99 -1.76 7.29
N ALA A 44 -9.13 -0.76 7.28
CA ALA A 44 -8.86 0.05 6.10
C ALA A 44 -7.64 -0.48 5.34
N TYR A 45 -7.82 -0.74 4.06
CA TYR A 45 -6.76 -1.14 3.14
C TYR A 45 -6.58 -0.11 2.03
N THR A 46 -5.37 -0.05 1.49
CA THR A 46 -5.02 0.85 0.38
C THR A 46 -5.19 0.15 -0.96
N LEU A 47 -5.08 -1.18 -0.97
CA LEU A 47 -5.09 -2.03 -2.16
C LEU A 47 -5.50 -3.46 -1.79
N MET A 48 -6.14 -4.18 -2.69
CA MET A 48 -6.43 -5.61 -2.54
C MET A 48 -5.91 -6.40 -3.75
N VAL A 49 -5.22 -7.50 -3.47
CA VAL A 49 -4.92 -8.58 -4.43
C VAL A 49 -5.87 -9.72 -4.13
N LEU A 50 -6.66 -10.13 -5.09
CA LEU A 50 -7.79 -11.03 -4.89
C LEU A 50 -7.74 -12.19 -5.89
N ASP A 51 -7.55 -13.42 -5.40
CA ASP A 51 -7.78 -14.59 -6.24
C ASP A 51 -9.28 -14.73 -6.54
N VAL A 52 -9.59 -15.08 -7.76
CA VAL A 52 -10.96 -15.35 -8.20
C VAL A 52 -11.45 -16.69 -7.63
N SER A 53 -10.61 -17.70 -7.58
CA SER A 53 -10.97 -19.09 -7.23
C SER A 53 -10.78 -19.37 -5.75
N LEU A 54 -11.59 -18.77 -4.90
CA LEU A 54 -11.51 -18.91 -3.44
C LEU A 54 -12.55 -19.89 -2.88
N PRO A 55 -12.24 -20.57 -1.76
CA PRO A 55 -13.23 -21.35 -1.04
C PRO A 55 -14.25 -20.46 -0.32
N ARG A 56 -15.39 -21.03 0.02
CA ARG A 56 -16.52 -20.44 0.76
C ARG A 56 -17.20 -19.27 0.03
N MET A 57 -16.45 -18.28 -0.42
CA MET A 57 -16.95 -17.16 -1.21
C MET A 57 -15.98 -16.88 -2.35
N ASP A 58 -16.46 -17.03 -3.57
CA ASP A 58 -15.75 -16.71 -4.82
C ASP A 58 -15.28 -15.23 -4.83
N GLY A 59 -14.11 -14.98 -5.37
CA GLY A 59 -13.52 -13.64 -5.39
C GLY A 59 -14.36 -12.61 -6.16
N LEU A 60 -15.06 -13.01 -7.22
CA LEU A 60 -15.98 -12.12 -7.93
C LEU A 60 -17.21 -11.77 -7.08
N ALA A 61 -17.69 -12.70 -6.26
CA ALA A 61 -18.79 -12.44 -5.33
C ALA A 61 -18.34 -11.47 -4.21
N LEU A 62 -17.10 -11.61 -3.72
CA LEU A 62 -16.51 -10.67 -2.77
C LEU A 62 -16.39 -9.27 -3.39
N LEU A 63 -15.85 -9.16 -4.60
CA LEU A 63 -15.74 -7.91 -5.34
C LEU A 63 -17.11 -7.22 -5.51
N ALA A 64 -18.13 -7.97 -5.93
CA ALA A 64 -19.48 -7.44 -6.09
C ALA A 64 -20.04 -6.89 -4.77
N ARG A 65 -19.82 -7.58 -3.62
CA ARG A 65 -20.21 -7.09 -2.29
C ARG A 65 -19.47 -5.81 -1.91
N LEU A 66 -18.17 -5.75 -2.15
CA LEU A 66 -17.34 -4.56 -1.90
C LEU A 66 -17.90 -3.35 -2.65
N ARG A 67 -18.15 -3.49 -3.94
CA ARG A 67 -18.70 -2.42 -4.78
C ARG A 67 -20.13 -2.03 -4.40
N LYS A 68 -20.98 -2.99 -4.02
CA LYS A 68 -22.33 -2.72 -3.52
C LYS A 68 -22.34 -1.89 -2.24
N ARG A 69 -21.29 -1.99 -1.40
CA ARG A 69 -21.09 -1.15 -0.20
C ARG A 69 -20.52 0.25 -0.52
N GLY A 70 -20.29 0.57 -1.79
CA GLY A 70 -19.69 1.85 -2.21
C GLY A 70 -18.20 1.97 -1.90
N GLN A 71 -17.52 0.86 -1.58
CA GLN A 71 -16.08 0.86 -1.30
C GLN A 71 -15.29 0.89 -2.60
N ASN A 72 -14.51 1.95 -2.81
CA ASN A 72 -13.68 2.17 -4.00
C ASN A 72 -12.23 1.71 -3.80
N LEU A 73 -12.02 0.69 -2.94
CA LEU A 73 -10.71 0.07 -2.77
C LEU A 73 -10.21 -0.46 -4.13
N PRO A 74 -8.99 -0.09 -4.57
CA PRO A 74 -8.40 -0.67 -5.78
C PRO A 74 -8.22 -2.18 -5.64
N VAL A 75 -8.63 -2.94 -6.65
CA VAL A 75 -8.61 -4.40 -6.67
C VAL A 75 -7.91 -4.91 -7.90
N LEU A 76 -6.82 -5.66 -7.70
CA LEU A 76 -6.18 -6.50 -8.71
C LEU A 76 -6.71 -7.93 -8.57
N LEU A 77 -7.34 -8.47 -9.62
CA LEU A 77 -7.73 -9.87 -9.66
C LEU A 77 -6.56 -10.76 -10.09
N LEU A 78 -6.30 -11.83 -9.32
CA LEU A 78 -5.48 -12.95 -9.77
C LEU A 78 -6.40 -14.05 -10.31
N THR A 79 -6.08 -14.63 -11.45
CA THR A 79 -6.95 -15.65 -12.04
C THR A 79 -6.19 -16.65 -12.90
N ALA A 80 -6.53 -17.93 -12.77
CA ALA A 80 -6.12 -18.96 -13.72
C ALA A 80 -6.97 -18.93 -15.00
N ARG A 81 -8.08 -18.17 -15.00
CA ARG A 81 -9.02 -18.10 -16.14
C ARG A 81 -8.54 -17.05 -17.14
N ALA A 82 -7.90 -17.51 -18.21
CA ALA A 82 -7.35 -16.65 -19.25
C ALA A 82 -8.39 -16.18 -20.29
N SER A 83 -9.67 -16.63 -20.21
CA SER A 83 -10.66 -16.29 -21.23
C SER A 83 -10.98 -14.79 -21.23
N VAL A 84 -11.18 -14.22 -22.41
CA VAL A 84 -11.58 -12.80 -22.56
C VAL A 84 -12.90 -12.54 -21.82
N ALA A 85 -13.82 -13.50 -21.84
CA ALA A 85 -15.13 -13.38 -21.18
C ALA A 85 -15.00 -13.24 -19.66
N ASP A 86 -14.12 -14.02 -19.00
CA ASP A 86 -13.90 -13.94 -17.55
C ASP A 86 -13.26 -12.59 -17.15
N ARG A 87 -12.31 -12.11 -17.95
CA ARG A 87 -11.67 -10.80 -17.73
C ARG A 87 -12.68 -9.65 -17.85
N VAL A 88 -13.48 -9.66 -18.90
CA VAL A 88 -14.55 -8.67 -19.10
C VAL A 88 -15.56 -8.70 -17.94
N LYS A 89 -15.91 -9.90 -17.45
CA LYS A 89 -16.80 -10.04 -16.29
C LYS A 89 -16.20 -9.43 -15.04
N GLY A 90 -14.92 -9.70 -14.73
CA GLY A 90 -14.24 -9.11 -13.57
C GLY A 90 -14.18 -7.58 -13.63
N LEU A 91 -13.79 -7.04 -14.78
CA LEU A 91 -13.73 -5.57 -14.98
C LEU A 91 -15.12 -4.92 -14.88
N ASN A 92 -16.15 -5.51 -15.46
CA ASN A 92 -17.52 -5.01 -15.37
C ASN A 92 -18.09 -5.07 -13.94
N LEU A 93 -17.61 -5.98 -13.10
CA LEU A 93 -17.93 -6.03 -11.68
C LEU A 93 -17.17 -4.97 -10.85
N GLY A 94 -16.27 -4.23 -11.48
CA GLY A 94 -15.54 -3.13 -10.85
C GLY A 94 -14.14 -3.49 -10.36
N ALA A 95 -13.50 -4.55 -10.89
CA ALA A 95 -12.06 -4.72 -10.72
C ALA A 95 -11.30 -3.61 -11.47
N ASP A 96 -10.20 -3.17 -10.90
CA ASP A 96 -9.40 -2.08 -11.46
C ASP A 96 -8.30 -2.59 -12.41
N ASP A 97 -7.86 -3.85 -12.22
CA ASP A 97 -6.97 -4.58 -13.13
C ASP A 97 -7.07 -6.09 -12.87
N TYR A 98 -6.42 -6.88 -13.72
CA TYR A 98 -6.32 -8.34 -13.57
C TYR A 98 -4.94 -8.82 -13.99
N LEU A 99 -4.53 -9.98 -13.44
CA LEU A 99 -3.28 -10.65 -13.77
C LEU A 99 -3.54 -12.17 -13.86
N THR A 100 -3.09 -12.77 -14.96
CA THR A 100 -3.30 -14.21 -15.18
C THR A 100 -2.17 -15.04 -14.57
N LYS A 101 -2.52 -16.12 -13.90
CA LYS A 101 -1.56 -17.15 -13.43
C LYS A 101 -1.18 -18.08 -14.61
N PRO A 102 0.13 -18.41 -14.80
CA PRO A 102 1.28 -17.94 -14.05
C PRO A 102 1.70 -16.52 -14.43
N PHE A 103 2.32 -15.79 -13.52
CA PHE A 103 2.79 -14.42 -13.71
C PHE A 103 4.18 -14.21 -13.12
N GLU A 104 4.85 -13.17 -13.58
CA GLU A 104 6.12 -12.72 -13.02
C GLU A 104 5.88 -11.71 -11.89
N LEU A 105 6.70 -11.79 -10.81
CA LEU A 105 6.58 -10.87 -9.67
C LEU A 105 6.70 -9.41 -10.11
N ALA A 106 7.63 -9.11 -11.02
CA ALA A 106 7.84 -7.77 -11.53
C ALA A 106 6.58 -7.20 -12.23
N GLU A 107 5.79 -8.05 -12.94
CA GLU A 107 4.53 -7.63 -13.55
C GLU A 107 3.49 -7.32 -12.48
N LEU A 108 3.36 -8.19 -11.47
CA LEU A 108 2.45 -7.96 -10.34
C LEU A 108 2.75 -6.62 -9.66
N GLU A 109 4.00 -6.38 -9.29
CA GLU A 109 4.42 -5.14 -8.63
C GLU A 109 4.15 -3.90 -9.50
N ALA A 110 4.47 -3.95 -10.79
CA ALA A 110 4.21 -2.84 -11.70
C ALA A 110 2.72 -2.48 -11.78
N ARG A 111 1.84 -3.50 -11.83
CA ARG A 111 0.37 -3.31 -11.82
C ARG A 111 -0.13 -2.73 -10.51
N LEU A 112 0.36 -3.22 -9.36
CA LEU A 112 -0.02 -2.71 -8.05
C LEU A 112 0.36 -1.23 -7.90
N ARG A 113 1.57 -0.84 -8.33
CA ARG A 113 2.00 0.56 -8.35
C ARG A 113 1.13 1.43 -9.28
N ALA A 114 0.77 0.93 -10.46
CA ALA A 114 -0.12 1.63 -11.39
C ALA A 114 -1.52 1.84 -10.79
N LEU A 115 -2.06 0.85 -10.07
CA LEU A 115 -3.35 0.97 -9.39
C LEU A 115 -3.31 2.02 -8.28
N LEU A 116 -2.27 2.01 -7.45
CA LEU A 116 -2.08 3.01 -6.40
C LEU A 116 -1.99 4.43 -6.97
N ARG A 117 -1.23 4.64 -8.04
CA ARG A 117 -1.11 5.92 -8.72
C ARG A 117 -2.48 6.43 -9.20
N ARG A 118 -3.27 5.58 -9.87
CA ARG A 118 -4.62 5.93 -10.37
C ARG A 118 -5.57 6.27 -9.22
N SER A 119 -5.57 5.50 -8.13
CA SER A 119 -6.47 5.71 -6.99
C SER A 119 -6.20 7.02 -6.25
N GLN A 120 -4.97 7.54 -6.34
CA GLN A 120 -4.55 8.79 -5.71
C GLN A 120 -4.74 10.01 -6.63
N GLY A 121 -5.26 9.83 -7.84
CA GLY A 121 -5.42 10.89 -8.82
C GLY A 121 -4.08 11.50 -9.30
N GLN A 122 -2.98 10.76 -9.13
CA GLN A 122 -1.64 11.23 -9.46
C GLN A 122 -1.31 10.88 -10.91
N ILE A 123 -0.91 11.91 -11.67
CA ILE A 123 -0.50 11.78 -13.07
C ILE A 123 1.04 11.77 -13.17
N GLN A 124 1.75 12.12 -12.08
CA GLN A 124 3.21 12.24 -12.09
C GLN A 124 3.90 11.01 -11.51
N ASP A 125 4.89 10.50 -12.23
CA ASP A 125 5.72 9.37 -11.81
C ASP A 125 6.67 9.71 -10.64
N VAL A 126 6.81 10.99 -10.29
CA VAL A 126 7.68 11.49 -9.23
C VAL A 126 6.94 12.51 -8.36
N GLN A 127 6.86 12.23 -7.06
CA GLN A 127 6.39 13.21 -6.08
C GLN A 127 7.60 13.91 -5.46
N ARG A 128 7.57 15.25 -5.38
CA ARG A 128 8.66 16.03 -4.81
C ARG A 128 8.19 16.91 -3.65
N LEU A 129 9.05 17.03 -2.64
CA LEU A 129 8.96 17.99 -1.55
C LEU A 129 10.38 18.46 -1.25
N GLY A 130 10.71 19.70 -1.56
CA GLY A 130 12.07 20.18 -1.48
C GLY A 130 13.04 19.28 -2.27
N ASN A 131 14.13 18.87 -1.64
CA ASN A 131 15.12 17.97 -2.23
C ASN A 131 14.84 16.46 -2.00
N LEU A 132 13.66 16.12 -1.45
CA LEU A 132 13.19 14.74 -1.34
C LEU A 132 12.26 14.41 -2.49
N SER A 133 12.49 13.31 -3.19
CA SER A 133 11.59 12.79 -4.22
C SER A 133 11.26 11.32 -3.97
N TRP A 134 10.00 10.96 -4.23
CA TRP A 134 9.52 9.59 -4.30
C TRP A 134 9.32 9.21 -5.76
N HIS A 135 9.83 8.06 -6.14
CA HIS A 135 9.71 7.48 -7.48
C HIS A 135 8.78 6.27 -7.43
N ASP A 136 7.93 6.14 -8.44
CA ASP A 136 6.92 5.07 -8.52
C ASP A 136 7.52 3.66 -8.57
N GLU A 137 8.82 3.53 -8.91
CA GLU A 137 9.56 2.28 -8.79
C GLU A 137 9.77 1.84 -7.34
N GLY A 138 9.32 2.65 -6.37
CA GLY A 138 9.28 2.27 -4.96
C GLY A 138 10.53 2.67 -4.17
N TYR A 139 11.17 3.78 -4.49
CA TYR A 139 12.31 4.31 -3.74
C TYR A 139 12.26 5.82 -3.56
N PHE A 140 13.02 6.31 -2.57
CA PHE A 140 13.23 7.73 -2.34
C PHE A 140 14.62 8.16 -2.80
N LEU A 141 14.69 9.37 -3.39
CA LEU A 141 15.94 10.10 -3.52
C LEU A 141 15.92 11.29 -2.57
N LEU A 142 17.06 11.56 -1.94
CA LEU A 142 17.34 12.77 -1.17
C LEU A 142 18.54 13.45 -1.78
N GLN A 143 18.38 14.70 -2.27
CA GLN A 143 19.43 15.41 -3.01
C GLN A 143 19.94 14.58 -4.20
N ASP A 144 19.02 13.99 -4.97
CA ASP A 144 19.26 13.11 -6.12
C ASP A 144 20.10 11.84 -5.82
N LYS A 145 20.25 11.46 -4.55
CA LYS A 145 20.92 10.23 -4.12
C LYS A 145 19.92 9.25 -3.51
N PRO A 146 20.06 7.94 -3.74
CA PRO A 146 19.19 6.95 -3.12
C PRO A 146 19.18 7.05 -1.59
N LEU A 147 18.01 7.19 -1.00
CA LEU A 147 17.82 7.22 0.45
C LEU A 147 17.60 5.79 0.95
N ALA A 148 18.59 5.22 1.62
CA ALA A 148 18.50 3.86 2.15
C ALA A 148 17.51 3.79 3.33
N LEU A 149 16.35 3.18 3.09
CA LEU A 149 15.27 3.00 4.06
C LEU A 149 14.95 1.51 4.22
N THR A 150 14.59 1.10 5.44
CA THR A 150 13.93 -0.19 5.64
C THR A 150 12.49 -0.13 5.11
N PRO A 151 11.84 -1.26 4.81
CA PRO A 151 10.46 -1.28 4.31
C PRO A 151 9.48 -0.48 5.17
N ARG A 152 9.60 -0.57 6.51
CA ARG A 152 8.75 0.20 7.45
C ARG A 152 9.06 1.69 7.47
N GLU A 153 10.32 2.08 7.44
CA GLU A 153 10.71 3.49 7.30
C GLU A 153 10.19 4.08 5.99
N GLN A 154 10.27 3.30 4.91
CA GLN A 154 9.75 3.69 3.62
C GLN A 154 8.23 3.87 3.65
N ALA A 155 7.49 2.94 4.26
CA ALA A 155 6.04 3.03 4.42
C ALA A 155 5.62 4.28 5.23
N VAL A 156 6.33 4.58 6.34
CA VAL A 156 6.11 5.81 7.12
C VAL A 156 6.34 7.04 6.28
N LEU A 157 7.53 7.15 5.66
CA LEU A 157 7.90 8.34 4.89
C LEU A 157 6.98 8.55 3.67
N HIS A 158 6.62 7.46 2.98
CA HIS A 158 5.70 7.53 1.85
C HIS A 158 4.29 7.98 2.27
N THR A 159 3.76 7.47 3.39
CA THR A 159 2.45 7.89 3.92
C THR A 159 2.45 9.39 4.28
N LEU A 160 3.54 9.88 4.87
CA LEU A 160 3.70 11.31 5.15
C LEU A 160 3.85 12.14 3.88
N MET A 161 4.59 11.64 2.88
CA MET A 161 4.78 12.31 1.58
C MET A 161 3.46 12.47 0.82
N GLN A 162 2.58 11.46 0.84
CA GLN A 162 1.25 11.54 0.23
C GLN A 162 0.37 12.63 0.85
N ARG A 163 0.59 12.95 2.11
CA ARG A 163 -0.17 13.96 2.87
C ARG A 163 0.70 15.15 3.28
N ARG A 164 1.75 15.44 2.51
CA ARG A 164 2.68 16.54 2.79
C ARG A 164 1.96 17.84 3.13
N GLY A 165 2.46 18.54 4.13
CA GLY A 165 1.86 19.77 4.63
C GLY A 165 0.54 19.59 5.40
N ARG A 166 0.14 18.34 5.71
CA ARG A 166 -1.04 18.02 6.52
C ARG A 166 -0.68 17.06 7.65
N PRO A 167 -1.25 17.23 8.84
CA PRO A 167 -1.05 16.29 9.93
C PRO A 167 -1.56 14.89 9.59
N VAL A 168 -0.77 13.88 9.95
CA VAL A 168 -1.13 12.46 9.85
C VAL A 168 -1.14 11.90 11.26
N SER A 169 -2.28 11.40 11.71
CA SER A 169 -2.41 10.87 13.07
C SER A 169 -1.54 9.62 13.28
N ARG A 170 -1.11 9.39 14.52
CA ARG A 170 -0.33 8.20 14.89
C ARG A 170 -1.07 6.93 14.56
N GLN A 171 -2.37 6.89 14.84
CA GLN A 171 -3.23 5.74 14.55
C GLN A 171 -3.25 5.43 13.04
N TYR A 172 -3.47 6.44 12.20
CA TYR A 172 -3.47 6.24 10.75
C TYR A 172 -2.12 5.76 10.22
N LEU A 173 -1.00 6.34 10.70
CA LEU A 173 0.34 5.86 10.33
C LEU A 173 0.56 4.42 10.76
N TYR A 174 0.13 4.06 11.97
CA TYR A 174 0.22 2.69 12.46
C TYR A 174 -0.52 1.72 11.52
N GLU A 175 -1.77 2.02 11.19
CA GLU A 175 -2.59 1.21 10.27
C GLU A 175 -2.01 1.07 8.87
N GLN A 176 -1.22 2.05 8.39
CA GLN A 176 -0.56 2.00 7.08
C GLN A 176 0.78 1.27 7.07
N VAL A 177 1.39 1.04 8.22
CA VAL A 177 2.77 0.53 8.36
C VAL A 177 2.79 -0.87 8.93
N PHE A 178 1.82 -1.21 9.80
CA PHE A 178 1.76 -2.48 10.50
C PHE A 178 0.60 -3.35 9.98
N THR A 179 0.80 -4.66 10.07
CA THR A 179 -0.19 -5.69 9.73
C THR A 179 -0.93 -6.15 10.97
N LEU A 180 -2.00 -6.93 10.81
CA LEU A 180 -2.71 -7.56 11.93
C LEU A 180 -1.85 -8.54 12.73
N ALA A 181 -0.82 -9.10 12.09
CA ALA A 181 0.12 -10.03 12.74
C ALA A 181 1.23 -9.33 13.55
N ASP A 182 1.35 -8.00 13.42
CA ASP A 182 2.36 -7.25 14.16
C ASP A 182 1.89 -6.99 15.61
N GLU A 183 2.60 -7.52 16.59
CA GLU A 183 2.38 -7.22 18.03
C GLU A 183 2.94 -5.85 18.45
N ALA A 184 3.20 -4.95 17.48
CA ALA A 184 3.80 -3.66 17.74
C ALA A 184 2.80 -2.69 18.39
N SER A 185 3.27 -1.89 19.34
CA SER A 185 2.50 -0.76 19.87
C SER A 185 2.65 0.49 19.00
N THR A 186 1.77 1.47 19.16
CA THR A 186 1.89 2.78 18.50
C THR A 186 3.20 3.49 18.82
N ASP A 187 3.86 3.15 19.94
CA ASP A 187 5.16 3.70 20.35
C ASP A 187 6.29 3.24 19.41
N SER A 188 6.11 2.11 18.73
CA SER A 188 7.07 1.63 17.72
C SER A 188 7.23 2.62 16.55
N LEU A 189 6.22 3.45 16.26
CA LEU A 189 6.30 4.49 15.23
C LEU A 189 7.35 5.56 15.55
N ASP A 190 7.49 5.93 16.81
CA ASP A 190 8.44 6.96 17.24
C ASP A 190 9.89 6.58 16.90
N LEU A 191 10.19 5.27 16.98
CA LEU A 191 11.49 4.74 16.58
C LEU A 191 11.74 4.94 15.08
N TYR A 192 10.76 4.63 14.23
CA TYR A 192 10.90 4.83 12.78
C TYR A 192 10.97 6.30 12.42
N VAL A 193 10.13 7.15 13.01
CA VAL A 193 10.18 8.60 12.82
C VAL A 193 11.55 9.15 13.22
N HIS A 194 12.09 8.70 14.37
CA HIS A 194 13.43 9.12 14.81
C HIS A 194 14.54 8.72 13.83
N ARG A 195 14.49 7.47 13.33
CA ARG A 195 15.46 6.98 12.34
C ARG A 195 15.38 7.76 11.02
N ILE A 196 14.16 8.03 10.54
CA ILE A 196 13.95 8.81 9.32
C ILE A 196 14.46 10.25 9.52
N ARG A 197 14.20 10.89 10.67
CA ARG A 197 14.74 12.22 10.98
C ARG A 197 16.28 12.27 10.89
N LYS A 198 16.95 11.23 11.40
CA LYS A 198 18.42 11.13 11.27
C LYS A 198 18.87 11.05 9.81
N LYS A 199 18.12 10.33 8.97
CA LYS A 199 18.44 10.17 7.56
C LYS A 199 18.11 11.41 6.71
N LEU A 200 17.14 12.22 7.15
CA LEU A 200 16.80 13.50 6.55
C LEU A 200 17.68 14.67 7.07
N ALA A 201 18.53 14.43 8.06
CA ALA A 201 19.36 15.50 8.65
C ALA A 201 20.25 16.18 7.59
N GLY A 202 20.27 17.52 7.60
CA GLY A 202 21.00 18.32 6.61
C GLY A 202 20.27 18.53 5.29
N SER A 203 19.01 18.08 5.18
CA SER A 203 18.14 18.39 4.04
C SER A 203 17.18 19.54 4.38
N ASP A 204 16.47 20.03 3.36
CA ASP A 204 15.40 21.02 3.53
C ASP A 204 14.05 20.40 3.93
N VAL A 205 14.00 19.08 4.15
CA VAL A 205 12.78 18.35 4.53
C VAL A 205 12.88 17.81 5.93
N MET A 206 11.81 17.98 6.71
CA MET A 206 11.75 17.52 8.10
C MET A 206 10.41 16.87 8.45
N ILE A 207 10.43 15.94 9.40
CA ILE A 207 9.22 15.43 10.04
C ILE A 207 8.96 16.24 11.32
N VAL A 208 7.86 16.97 11.35
CA VAL A 208 7.41 17.77 12.51
C VAL A 208 6.46 16.92 13.36
N THR A 209 6.62 16.99 14.68
CA THR A 209 5.63 16.43 15.61
C THR A 209 4.63 17.52 16.00
N LEU A 210 3.37 17.27 15.70
CA LEU A 210 2.26 18.15 16.09
C LEU A 210 1.53 17.50 17.27
N ARG A 211 1.67 18.12 18.48
CA ARG A 211 1.09 17.55 19.71
C ARG A 211 -0.40 17.31 19.57
N GLY A 212 -0.84 16.11 19.87
CA GLY A 212 -2.24 15.69 19.75
C GLY A 212 -2.73 15.40 18.32
N LEU A 213 -1.99 15.77 17.27
CA LEU A 213 -2.37 15.59 15.87
C LEU A 213 -1.54 14.53 15.14
N GLY A 214 -0.32 14.24 15.60
CA GLY A 214 0.57 13.24 14.99
C GLY A 214 1.80 13.86 14.33
N TYR A 215 2.07 13.51 13.09
CA TYR A 215 3.28 13.93 12.34
C TYR A 215 2.92 14.61 11.03
N SER A 216 3.75 15.55 10.60
CA SER A 216 3.68 16.19 9.28
C SER A 216 5.06 16.13 8.60
N LEU A 217 5.08 15.95 7.27
CA LEU A 217 6.28 16.11 6.46
C LEU A 217 6.26 17.50 5.84
N GLU A 218 7.27 18.30 6.14
CA GLU A 218 7.34 19.72 5.78
C GLU A 218 8.68 20.05 5.13
N CYS A 219 8.66 21.05 4.23
CA CYS A 219 9.87 21.62 3.68
C CYS A 219 10.20 22.89 4.46
N GLN A 220 11.44 23.04 4.90
CA GLN A 220 11.94 24.31 5.39
C GLN A 220 12.05 25.24 4.19
N HIS A 221 11.13 26.19 4.06
CA HIS A 221 11.39 27.31 3.17
C HIS A 221 12.61 28.06 3.74
N ALA A 222 13.68 28.18 2.94
CA ALA A 222 14.66 29.18 3.23
C ALA A 222 13.91 30.52 3.24
N GLU A 223 13.82 31.15 4.42
CA GLU A 223 13.39 32.52 4.51
C GLU A 223 14.36 33.35 3.64
N SER A 224 13.80 33.92 2.57
CA SER A 224 14.52 34.83 1.66
C SER A 224 14.53 36.23 2.26
#